data_1bc702482004dd861aa9bfa7441d732a
#
_entry.id   1bc702482004dd861aa9bfa7441d732a
#
_cell.length_a   1.000
_cell.length_b   1.000
_cell.length_c   1.000
_cell.angle_alpha   90.00
_cell.angle_beta   90.00
_cell.angle_gamma   90.00
#
_symmetry.space_group_name_H-M   'P 1'
#
loop_
_entity.id
_entity.type
_entity.pdbx_description
1 polymer ?
#
loop_
_entity_poly.entity_id
_entity_poly.type
_entity_poly.pdbx_seq_one_letter_code
_entity_poly.pdbx_strand_id
1 'polypeptide(L)'
;IGTAENGNNNSGNITLSNSIGSSSTAGATSISLGNQATGVITLAGADYNSSGSQMFEADDFDLDGANITFTSANTGGSKTIDFLHAAAITLDNTVEKLSISSGGAAVTIQPAITGTTGGANKSEDVSIDAGSGVLSLDFAGLAIDGDIGDVTLKGATINLNGGLRTTATAFDASTTEIDIDGAVVLEANTAITSNGGNLDFNSTIVSDANARTLTISTGS
;
A
#
# COMPACT_ATOMS: atom_id res chain seq x y z
N ILE A 1 3.46 -4.16 23.67
CA ILE A 1 4.12 -4.99 22.66
C ILE A 1 5.55 -4.50 22.60
N GLY A 2 6.51 -5.39 22.84
CA GLY A 2 7.84 -5.00 23.25
C GLY A 2 8.66 -4.33 22.15
N THR A 3 9.18 -3.16 22.45
CA THR A 3 10.31 -2.57 21.73
C THR A 3 11.58 -3.16 22.33
N ALA A 4 12.37 -3.86 21.53
CA ALA A 4 13.74 -4.19 21.92
C ALA A 4 14.61 -2.97 21.65
N GLU A 5 14.76 -2.11 22.62
CA GLU A 5 15.83 -1.13 22.60
C GLU A 5 17.11 -1.77 23.11
N ASN A 6 18.04 -2.06 22.24
CA ASN A 6 19.48 -2.05 22.54
C ASN A 6 20.28 -2.26 21.25
N GLY A 7 21.24 -1.42 21.01
CA GLY A 7 22.17 -1.33 19.90
C GLY A 7 22.99 -2.59 19.56
N ASN A 8 22.32 -3.69 19.38
CA ASN A 8 22.78 -4.89 18.71
C ASN A 8 21.89 -5.08 17.50
N ASN A 9 22.48 -5.26 16.33
CA ASN A 9 21.85 -5.66 15.06
C ASN A 9 21.15 -7.03 15.19
N ASN A 10 20.16 -7.13 16.05
CA ASN A 10 19.29 -8.29 16.14
C ASN A 10 17.97 -7.87 15.48
N SER A 11 17.88 -8.15 14.20
CA SER A 11 16.64 -8.07 13.43
C SER A 11 15.64 -9.09 14.00
N GLY A 12 14.88 -8.69 15.02
CA GLY A 12 13.78 -9.48 15.53
C GLY A 12 12.60 -9.37 14.57
N ASN A 13 11.88 -10.47 14.35
CA ASN A 13 10.64 -10.47 13.57
C ASN A 13 9.45 -10.18 14.51
N ILE A 14 8.42 -9.54 13.95
CA ILE A 14 7.14 -9.31 14.62
C ILE A 14 6.07 -10.09 13.86
N THR A 15 5.33 -10.95 14.54
CA THR A 15 4.20 -11.67 13.94
C THR A 15 2.94 -11.31 14.72
N LEU A 16 1.93 -10.81 14.01
CA LEU A 16 0.59 -10.54 14.52
C LEU A 16 -0.41 -11.46 13.82
N SER A 17 -0.86 -12.48 14.54
CA SER A 17 -1.85 -13.46 14.03
C SER A 17 -3.30 -12.98 14.13
N ASN A 18 -3.54 -11.81 14.73
CA ASN A 18 -4.88 -11.28 14.96
C ASN A 18 -4.95 -9.78 14.67
N SER A 19 -6.16 -9.31 14.41
CA SER A 19 -6.47 -7.90 14.20
C SER A 19 -6.15 -7.02 15.40
N ILE A 20 -5.86 -5.75 15.15
CA ILE A 20 -5.75 -4.69 16.15
C ILE A 20 -6.94 -3.73 15.97
N GLY A 21 -7.78 -3.56 16.99
CA GLY A 21 -8.91 -2.65 16.93
C GLY A 21 -10.05 -3.22 16.07
N SER A 22 -10.98 -3.93 16.70
CA SER A 22 -12.06 -4.64 16.01
C SER A 22 -13.20 -3.75 15.48
N SER A 23 -13.15 -2.42 15.69
CA SER A 23 -14.12 -1.47 15.12
C SER A 23 -13.54 -0.06 15.02
N SER A 24 -14.02 0.72 14.08
CA SER A 24 -13.65 2.12 13.88
C SER A 24 -13.94 3.03 15.08
N THR A 25 -14.79 2.60 16.01
CA THR A 25 -15.17 3.33 17.22
C THR A 25 -14.44 2.89 18.49
N ALA A 26 -13.80 1.72 18.47
CA ALA A 26 -13.05 1.14 19.60
C ALA A 26 -11.62 0.73 19.23
N GLY A 27 -11.10 1.29 18.14
CA GLY A 27 -9.74 1.03 17.67
C GLY A 27 -8.66 1.54 18.63
N ALA A 28 -7.43 1.12 18.39
CA ALA A 28 -6.26 1.66 19.07
C ALA A 28 -6.17 3.18 18.88
N THR A 29 -5.63 3.91 19.83
CA THR A 29 -5.37 5.35 19.65
C THR A 29 -4.33 5.59 18.56
N SER A 30 -3.33 4.70 18.47
CA SER A 30 -2.34 4.65 17.40
C SER A 30 -1.79 3.23 17.30
N ILE A 31 -1.20 2.90 16.17
CA ILE A 31 -0.45 1.66 15.98
C ILE A 31 0.98 2.05 15.59
N SER A 32 1.95 1.49 16.28
CA SER A 32 3.35 1.63 15.93
C SER A 32 4.04 0.28 16.09
N LEU A 33 4.50 -0.29 15.00
CA LEU A 33 5.14 -1.60 14.97
C LEU A 33 6.52 -1.50 14.31
N GLY A 34 7.52 -2.05 14.99
CA GLY A 34 8.87 -2.15 14.49
C GLY A 34 9.69 -0.87 14.60
N ASN A 35 10.83 -0.90 13.96
CA ASN A 35 11.80 0.18 13.77
C ASN A 35 12.81 -0.27 12.68
N GLN A 36 13.76 0.58 12.32
CA GLN A 36 14.79 0.31 11.29
C GLN A 36 15.65 -0.95 11.53
N ALA A 37 15.58 -1.57 12.69
CA ALA A 37 16.29 -2.81 13.01
C ALA A 37 15.34 -4.03 13.09
N THR A 38 14.06 -3.85 12.72
CA THR A 38 13.09 -4.95 12.65
C THR A 38 13.26 -5.69 11.33
N GLY A 39 13.42 -7.01 11.37
CA GLY A 39 13.53 -7.84 10.18
C GLY A 39 12.21 -7.88 9.41
N VAL A 40 11.37 -8.87 9.68
CA VAL A 40 10.08 -9.01 9.00
C VAL A 40 8.94 -8.69 9.96
N ILE A 41 7.94 -7.94 9.48
CA ILE A 41 6.64 -7.83 10.14
C ILE A 41 5.63 -8.67 9.36
N THR A 42 5.17 -9.78 9.97
CA THR A 42 4.10 -10.62 9.40
C THR A 42 2.77 -10.24 10.01
N LEU A 43 1.79 -9.90 9.18
CA LEU A 43 0.46 -9.47 9.58
C LEU A 43 -0.59 -10.43 8.98
N ALA A 44 -1.19 -11.27 9.83
CA ALA A 44 -2.21 -12.25 9.45
C ALA A 44 -3.62 -11.88 9.94
N GLY A 45 -3.77 -10.77 10.65
CA GLY A 45 -5.08 -10.25 11.06
C GLY A 45 -5.80 -9.52 9.92
N ALA A 46 -7.12 -9.55 9.93
CA ALA A 46 -7.91 -8.87 8.89
C ALA A 46 -7.95 -7.34 9.03
N ASP A 47 -7.91 -6.83 10.27
CA ASP A 47 -8.15 -5.41 10.53
C ASP A 47 -7.07 -4.80 11.43
N TYR A 48 -6.54 -3.67 11.02
CA TYR A 48 -5.63 -2.82 11.79
C TYR A 48 -6.25 -1.41 11.87
N ASN A 49 -7.06 -1.19 12.91
CA ASN A 49 -7.86 0.01 13.08
C ASN A 49 -7.32 0.91 14.18
N SER A 50 -7.19 2.19 13.91
CA SER A 50 -6.83 3.20 14.90
C SER A 50 -7.66 4.47 14.75
N SER A 51 -7.74 5.26 15.81
CA SER A 51 -8.25 6.63 15.75
C SER A 51 -7.14 7.65 15.47
N GLY A 52 -5.90 7.22 15.32
CA GLY A 52 -4.72 8.02 15.10
C GLY A 52 -3.79 7.43 14.06
N SER A 53 -2.53 7.86 14.08
CA SER A 53 -1.52 7.40 13.12
C SER A 53 -1.23 5.92 13.26
N GLN A 54 -0.87 5.31 12.14
CA GLN A 54 -0.30 3.97 12.07
C GLN A 54 1.08 4.07 11.43
N MET A 55 2.07 3.48 12.05
CA MET A 55 3.43 3.43 11.55
C MET A 55 3.94 1.99 11.63
N PHE A 56 4.39 1.50 10.51
CA PHE A 56 4.99 0.18 10.35
C PHE A 56 6.38 0.36 9.77
N GLU A 57 7.40 -0.16 10.46
CA GLU A 57 8.79 0.05 10.08
C GLU A 57 9.58 -1.25 10.22
N ALA A 58 10.10 -1.79 9.12
CA ALA A 58 10.81 -3.06 9.07
C ALA A 58 11.67 -3.17 7.80
N ASP A 59 12.50 -4.21 7.70
CA ASP A 59 13.23 -4.55 6.48
C ASP A 59 12.29 -5.15 5.42
N ASP A 60 11.19 -5.79 5.85
CA ASP A 60 10.19 -6.39 4.96
C ASP A 60 8.83 -6.52 5.65
N PHE A 61 7.74 -6.52 4.87
CA PHE A 61 6.38 -6.78 5.33
C PHE A 61 5.79 -7.98 4.59
N ASP A 62 5.25 -8.90 5.37
CA ASP A 62 4.59 -10.10 4.89
C ASP A 62 3.12 -10.09 5.35
N LEU A 63 2.21 -9.98 4.40
CA LEU A 63 0.78 -9.94 4.65
C LEU A 63 0.20 -11.32 4.34
N ASP A 64 -0.33 -11.99 5.36
CA ASP A 64 -0.75 -13.40 5.35
C ASP A 64 -2.23 -13.59 5.77
N GLY A 65 -3.08 -12.63 5.45
CA GLY A 65 -4.52 -12.66 5.73
C GLY A 65 -5.35 -12.49 4.47
N ALA A 66 -6.52 -13.13 4.37
CA ALA A 66 -7.33 -13.10 3.14
C ALA A 66 -7.71 -11.68 2.69
N ASN A 67 -8.23 -10.87 3.59
CA ASN A 67 -8.52 -9.45 3.33
C ASN A 67 -7.90 -8.63 4.44
N ILE A 68 -6.94 -7.78 4.12
CA ILE A 68 -6.20 -7.00 5.11
C ILE A 68 -6.56 -5.54 4.96
N THR A 69 -7.03 -4.94 6.05
CA THR A 69 -7.50 -3.56 6.08
C THR A 69 -6.74 -2.75 7.13
N PHE A 70 -6.18 -1.63 6.71
CA PHE A 70 -5.61 -0.62 7.59
C PHE A 70 -6.52 0.61 7.56
N THR A 71 -7.09 0.98 8.71
CA THR A 71 -8.00 2.13 8.79
C THR A 71 -7.58 3.08 9.89
N SER A 72 -7.39 4.34 9.55
CA SER A 72 -7.36 5.44 10.51
C SER A 72 -8.67 6.21 10.45
N ALA A 73 -9.44 6.19 11.53
CA ALA A 73 -10.76 6.86 11.61
C ALA A 73 -10.66 8.39 11.76
N ASN A 74 -9.52 8.97 11.42
CA ASN A 74 -9.28 10.39 11.63
C ASN A 74 -9.74 11.25 10.45
N THR A 75 -10.50 12.28 10.74
CA THR A 75 -10.94 13.29 9.76
C THR A 75 -10.06 14.55 9.73
N GLY A 76 -8.89 14.54 10.36
CA GLY A 76 -8.01 15.71 10.48
C GLY A 76 -6.56 15.43 10.10
N GLY A 77 -6.03 16.17 9.15
CA GLY A 77 -4.81 16.00 8.38
C GLY A 77 -3.45 15.80 9.07
N SER A 78 -3.39 15.39 10.33
CA SER A 78 -2.11 15.20 11.04
C SER A 78 -1.82 13.77 11.48
N LYS A 79 -2.60 12.79 11.03
CA LYS A 79 -2.45 11.39 11.46
C LYS A 79 -2.33 10.48 10.25
N THR A 80 -1.14 9.96 10.02
CA THR A 80 -0.72 9.26 8.82
C THR A 80 -0.87 7.74 8.93
N ILE A 81 -0.86 7.06 7.80
CA ILE A 81 -0.56 5.62 7.71
C ILE A 81 0.73 5.51 6.92
N ASP A 82 1.78 5.01 7.57
CA ASP A 82 3.12 4.98 6.99
C ASP A 82 3.70 3.56 7.04
N PHE A 83 4.17 3.06 5.88
CA PHE A 83 4.99 1.87 5.75
C PHE A 83 6.39 2.30 5.31
N LEU A 84 7.38 2.04 6.16
CA LEU A 84 8.71 2.65 6.06
C LEU A 84 9.82 1.60 6.01
N HIS A 85 10.89 1.93 5.30
CA HIS A 85 12.17 1.23 5.21
C HIS A 85 12.19 -0.14 4.52
N ALA A 86 11.05 -0.79 4.33
CA ALA A 86 11.01 -2.12 3.76
C ALA A 86 11.39 -2.16 2.27
N ALA A 87 11.90 -3.31 1.82
CA ALA A 87 12.08 -3.59 0.41
C ALA A 87 10.74 -3.85 -0.29
N ALA A 88 9.83 -4.59 0.37
CA ALA A 88 8.51 -4.87 -0.16
C ALA A 88 7.44 -5.01 0.94
N ILE A 89 6.19 -4.80 0.54
CA ILE A 89 4.99 -5.35 1.16
C ILE A 89 4.59 -6.52 0.30
N THR A 90 4.85 -7.73 0.77
CA THR A 90 4.49 -8.95 0.06
C THR A 90 3.08 -9.36 0.43
N LEU A 91 2.22 -9.48 -0.57
CA LEU A 91 0.90 -10.06 -0.43
C LEU A 91 1.02 -11.56 -0.67
N ASP A 92 0.86 -12.38 0.38
CA ASP A 92 0.89 -13.84 0.25
C ASP A 92 -0.32 -14.30 -0.59
N ASN A 93 -0.20 -15.47 -1.22
CA ASN A 93 -1.25 -16.11 -2.02
C ASN A 93 -2.57 -16.42 -1.28
N THR A 94 -2.67 -16.08 -0.01
CA THR A 94 -3.93 -16.06 0.74
C THR A 94 -4.61 -14.69 0.76
N VAL A 95 -3.88 -13.61 0.44
CA VAL A 95 -4.41 -12.26 0.37
C VAL A 95 -5.27 -12.11 -0.88
N GLU A 96 -6.50 -11.68 -0.72
CA GLU A 96 -7.41 -11.36 -1.83
C GLU A 96 -7.46 -9.86 -2.07
N LYS A 97 -7.32 -9.07 -0.98
CA LYS A 97 -7.36 -7.62 -1.06
C LYS A 97 -6.56 -6.96 0.06
N LEU A 98 -5.73 -6.00 -0.34
CA LEU A 98 -5.14 -5.02 0.55
C LEU A 98 -5.94 -3.71 0.48
N SER A 99 -6.44 -3.23 1.62
CA SER A 99 -7.15 -1.95 1.71
C SER A 99 -6.48 -1.04 2.75
N ILE A 100 -6.13 0.19 2.35
CA ILE A 100 -5.57 1.21 3.25
C ILE A 100 -6.45 2.44 3.17
N SER A 101 -6.98 2.92 4.30
CA SER A 101 -7.81 4.12 4.36
C SER A 101 -7.45 5.01 5.53
N SER A 102 -7.00 6.23 5.26
CA SER A 102 -6.54 7.16 6.29
C SER A 102 -7.60 8.17 6.74
N GLY A 103 -8.80 8.15 6.15
CA GLY A 103 -9.87 9.08 6.50
C GLY A 103 -9.58 10.55 6.15
N GLY A 104 -8.64 10.83 5.26
CA GLY A 104 -8.26 12.17 4.81
C GLY A 104 -6.90 12.67 5.30
N ALA A 105 -6.14 11.81 5.97
CA ALA A 105 -4.74 12.06 6.31
C ALA A 105 -3.79 11.52 5.22
N ALA A 106 -2.50 11.83 5.30
CA ALA A 106 -1.54 11.31 4.35
C ALA A 106 -1.32 9.79 4.52
N VAL A 107 -1.03 9.14 3.40
CA VAL A 107 -0.56 7.76 3.34
C VAL A 107 0.79 7.74 2.64
N THR A 108 1.79 7.12 3.27
CA THR A 108 3.14 6.97 2.72
C THR A 108 3.50 5.50 2.60
N ILE A 109 3.80 5.05 1.41
CA ILE A 109 4.25 3.68 1.11
C ILE A 109 5.65 3.79 0.49
N GLN A 110 6.69 3.49 1.28
CA GLN A 110 8.07 3.48 0.79
C GLN A 110 8.44 2.16 0.08
N PRO A 111 7.98 0.98 0.56
CA PRO A 111 8.26 -0.27 -0.11
C PRO A 111 7.44 -0.46 -1.39
N ALA A 112 7.89 -1.35 -2.26
CA ALA A 112 7.03 -1.88 -3.31
C ALA A 112 5.90 -2.73 -2.72
N ILE A 113 4.71 -2.69 -3.31
CA ILE A 113 3.63 -3.64 -3.02
C ILE A 113 3.72 -4.74 -4.09
N THR A 114 3.92 -5.97 -3.67
CA THR A 114 4.17 -7.07 -4.59
C THR A 114 3.20 -8.22 -4.32
N GLY A 115 2.40 -8.54 -5.32
CA GLY A 115 1.55 -9.73 -5.31
C GLY A 115 2.38 -10.99 -5.59
N THR A 116 1.98 -12.11 -5.02
CA THR A 116 2.64 -13.40 -5.20
C THR A 116 1.82 -14.35 -6.05
N THR A 117 2.45 -14.95 -7.06
CA THR A 117 1.82 -16.02 -7.84
C THR A 117 1.67 -17.27 -7.00
N GLY A 118 0.47 -17.61 -6.60
CA GLY A 118 0.32 -18.81 -5.82
C GLY A 118 -1.09 -19.32 -5.60
N GLY A 119 -1.40 -20.43 -6.17
CA GLY A 119 -2.66 -21.11 -5.98
C GLY A 119 -3.71 -20.74 -7.05
N ALA A 120 -4.54 -21.69 -7.40
CA ALA A 120 -5.47 -21.61 -8.50
C ALA A 120 -6.31 -20.30 -8.47
N ASN A 121 -5.97 -19.36 -9.33
CA ASN A 121 -6.76 -18.20 -9.75
C ASN A 121 -6.97 -17.10 -8.70
N LYS A 122 -5.98 -16.74 -7.88
CA LYS A 122 -6.10 -15.59 -6.98
C LYS A 122 -5.09 -14.52 -7.38
N SER A 123 -5.58 -13.45 -7.94
CA SER A 123 -4.90 -12.18 -8.02
C SER A 123 -5.27 -11.34 -6.80
N GLU A 124 -4.34 -10.58 -6.30
CA GLU A 124 -4.57 -9.65 -5.21
C GLU A 124 -5.05 -8.31 -5.76
N ASP A 125 -5.97 -7.66 -5.08
CA ASP A 125 -6.38 -6.29 -5.37
C ASP A 125 -5.80 -5.32 -4.34
N VAL A 126 -5.40 -4.14 -4.80
CA VAL A 126 -4.83 -3.08 -3.96
C VAL A 126 -5.70 -1.84 -4.01
N SER A 127 -6.17 -1.38 -2.86
CA SER A 127 -6.95 -0.15 -2.73
C SER A 127 -6.36 0.76 -1.66
N ILE A 128 -5.93 1.96 -2.04
CA ILE A 128 -5.35 2.94 -1.12
C ILE A 128 -6.12 4.25 -1.22
N ASP A 129 -6.80 4.65 -0.14
CA ASP A 129 -7.60 5.86 -0.05
C ASP A 129 -7.04 6.81 1.02
N ALA A 130 -6.34 7.85 0.60
CA ALA A 130 -5.91 8.96 1.44
C ALA A 130 -7.00 10.05 1.58
N GLY A 131 -8.15 9.89 0.95
CA GLY A 131 -9.25 10.87 0.99
C GLY A 131 -8.81 12.25 0.51
N SER A 132 -8.87 13.25 1.39
CA SER A 132 -8.38 14.61 1.12
C SER A 132 -6.89 14.79 1.42
N GLY A 133 -6.19 13.73 1.84
CA GLY A 133 -4.76 13.73 2.12
C GLY A 133 -3.90 13.48 0.88
N VAL A 134 -2.60 13.43 1.09
CA VAL A 134 -1.62 13.07 0.08
C VAL A 134 -1.35 11.58 0.14
N LEU A 135 -1.36 10.91 -0.99
CA LEU A 135 -0.85 9.55 -1.15
C LEU A 135 0.53 9.62 -1.79
N SER A 136 1.55 9.05 -1.14
CA SER A 136 2.90 8.94 -1.69
C SER A 136 3.30 7.47 -1.85
N LEU A 137 3.61 7.07 -3.09
CA LEU A 137 4.24 5.79 -3.42
C LEU A 137 5.71 6.06 -3.74
N ASP A 138 6.57 5.90 -2.72
CA ASP A 138 7.95 6.40 -2.75
C ASP A 138 8.97 5.38 -3.27
N PHE A 139 8.55 4.21 -3.70
CA PHE A 139 9.47 3.18 -4.22
C PHE A 139 9.98 3.53 -5.62
N ALA A 140 11.30 3.62 -5.77
CA ALA A 140 11.95 3.91 -7.04
C ALA A 140 12.05 2.65 -7.92
N GLY A 141 11.04 2.36 -8.72
CA GLY A 141 10.95 1.17 -9.57
C GLY A 141 9.50 0.89 -9.92
N LEU A 142 9.05 -0.34 -9.77
CA LEU A 142 7.62 -0.66 -9.80
C LEU A 142 7.09 -0.60 -8.36
N ALA A 143 6.35 0.46 -8.04
CA ALA A 143 5.77 0.66 -6.72
C ALA A 143 4.63 -0.33 -6.42
N ILE A 144 3.93 -0.78 -7.46
CA ILE A 144 2.95 -1.87 -7.40
C ILE A 144 3.26 -2.83 -8.54
N ASP A 145 3.43 -4.12 -8.24
CA ASP A 145 3.83 -5.16 -9.20
C ASP A 145 3.40 -6.56 -8.75
N GLY A 146 3.75 -7.56 -9.55
CA GLY A 146 3.45 -8.98 -9.28
C GLY A 146 2.06 -9.37 -9.74
N ASP A 147 1.48 -10.35 -9.07
CA ASP A 147 0.17 -10.93 -9.45
C ASP A 147 -1.01 -10.06 -8.98
N ILE A 148 -0.92 -8.76 -9.20
CA ILE A 148 -1.95 -7.77 -8.86
C ILE A 148 -2.98 -7.67 -9.98
N GLY A 149 -4.26 -7.73 -9.62
CA GLY A 149 -5.41 -7.58 -10.48
C GLY A 149 -5.84 -6.12 -10.60
N ASP A 150 -6.54 -5.60 -9.60
CA ASP A 150 -7.02 -4.22 -9.60
C ASP A 150 -6.18 -3.32 -8.67
N VAL A 151 -5.98 -2.08 -9.11
CA VAL A 151 -5.32 -1.04 -8.32
C VAL A 151 -6.22 0.19 -8.28
N THR A 152 -6.65 0.59 -7.08
CA THR A 152 -7.36 1.85 -6.86
C THR A 152 -6.52 2.76 -5.97
N LEU A 153 -6.16 3.93 -6.48
CA LEU A 153 -5.42 4.96 -5.74
C LEU A 153 -6.26 6.23 -5.63
N LYS A 154 -6.49 6.69 -4.41
CA LYS A 154 -7.25 7.90 -4.16
C LYS A 154 -6.56 8.84 -3.18
N GLY A 155 -6.56 10.14 -3.52
CA GLY A 155 -6.00 11.20 -2.70
C GLY A 155 -6.19 12.57 -3.33
N ALA A 156 -6.09 13.65 -2.55
CA ALA A 156 -6.08 15.00 -3.13
C ALA A 156 -4.87 15.21 -4.06
N THR A 157 -3.74 14.62 -3.70
CA THR A 157 -2.53 14.53 -4.51
C THR A 157 -1.98 13.12 -4.39
N ILE A 158 -1.52 12.56 -5.51
CA ILE A 158 -0.90 11.23 -5.58
C ILE A 158 0.51 11.39 -6.16
N ASN A 159 1.50 11.22 -5.29
CA ASN A 159 2.92 11.29 -5.66
C ASN A 159 3.39 9.91 -6.12
N LEU A 160 3.92 9.82 -7.33
CA LEU A 160 4.46 8.58 -7.89
C LEU A 160 5.96 8.72 -8.13
N ASN A 161 6.75 8.03 -7.31
CA ASN A 161 8.21 7.88 -7.49
C ASN A 161 8.56 6.59 -8.25
N GLY A 162 7.58 5.88 -8.78
CA GLY A 162 7.75 4.63 -9.52
C GLY A 162 6.56 4.27 -10.39
N GLY A 163 6.68 3.14 -11.08
CA GLY A 163 5.65 2.63 -11.96
C GLY A 163 4.59 1.79 -11.24
N LEU A 164 3.50 1.54 -11.97
CA LEU A 164 2.43 0.65 -11.55
C LEU A 164 2.24 -0.42 -12.62
N ARG A 165 2.11 -1.68 -12.22
CA ARG A 165 1.85 -2.76 -13.15
C ARG A 165 0.88 -3.77 -12.56
N THR A 166 -0.18 -4.08 -13.31
CA THR A 166 -1.03 -5.23 -13.03
C THR A 166 -0.70 -6.33 -14.03
N THR A 167 -0.60 -7.57 -13.59
CA THR A 167 -0.24 -8.72 -14.43
C THR A 167 -1.28 -9.83 -14.39
N ALA A 168 -2.22 -9.76 -13.45
CA ALA A 168 -3.25 -10.76 -13.25
C ALA A 168 -4.63 -10.25 -13.66
N THR A 169 -5.58 -11.18 -13.76
CA THR A 169 -7.00 -10.84 -13.81
C THR A 169 -7.46 -10.49 -12.40
N ALA A 170 -8.30 -9.47 -12.26
CA ALA A 170 -8.85 -9.07 -10.97
C ALA A 170 -9.49 -10.24 -10.20
N PHE A 171 -9.39 -10.22 -8.88
CA PHE A 171 -9.91 -11.26 -7.99
C PHE A 171 -11.43 -11.48 -8.16
N ASP A 172 -12.18 -10.41 -8.34
CA ASP A 172 -13.64 -10.45 -8.46
C ASP A 172 -14.14 -10.81 -9.87
N ALA A 173 -13.26 -11.28 -10.76
CA ALA A 173 -13.51 -11.58 -12.16
C ALA A 173 -14.02 -10.38 -12.98
N SER A 174 -13.82 -9.15 -12.48
CA SER A 174 -13.98 -7.93 -13.26
C SER A 174 -12.83 -7.76 -14.28
N THR A 175 -12.90 -6.75 -15.09
CA THR A 175 -11.78 -6.40 -15.96
C THR A 175 -10.67 -5.77 -15.09
N THR A 176 -9.45 -6.29 -15.18
CA THR A 176 -8.26 -5.64 -14.57
C THR A 176 -8.28 -4.13 -14.80
N GLU A 177 -8.14 -3.36 -13.73
CA GLU A 177 -8.27 -1.91 -13.79
C GLU A 177 -7.18 -1.23 -12.96
N ILE A 178 -6.70 -0.08 -13.43
CA ILE A 178 -5.95 0.87 -12.62
C ILE A 178 -6.73 2.18 -12.59
N ASP A 179 -7.33 2.50 -11.46
CA ASP A 179 -8.10 3.73 -11.25
C ASP A 179 -7.34 4.69 -10.33
N ILE A 180 -7.10 5.91 -10.81
CA ILE A 180 -6.35 6.94 -10.10
C ILE A 180 -7.21 8.18 -9.95
N ASP A 181 -7.78 8.36 -8.73
CA ASP A 181 -8.67 9.45 -8.37
C ASP A 181 -7.93 10.51 -7.54
N GLY A 182 -7.25 11.42 -8.21
CA GLY A 182 -6.51 12.52 -7.62
C GLY A 182 -5.51 13.16 -8.56
N ALA A 183 -5.01 14.34 -8.20
CA ALA A 183 -3.97 15.01 -8.98
C ALA A 183 -2.65 14.25 -8.85
N VAL A 184 -2.14 13.73 -9.96
CA VAL A 184 -0.90 12.95 -10.00
C VAL A 184 0.30 13.86 -10.16
N VAL A 185 1.32 13.68 -9.32
CA VAL A 185 2.64 14.29 -9.45
C VAL A 185 3.67 13.18 -9.71
N LEU A 186 4.31 13.24 -10.86
CA LEU A 186 5.40 12.32 -11.20
C LEU A 186 6.69 12.82 -10.56
N GLU A 187 7.24 12.04 -9.64
CA GLU A 187 8.53 12.31 -8.96
C GLU A 187 9.69 11.55 -9.61
N ALA A 188 9.38 10.58 -10.48
CA ALA A 188 10.33 9.86 -11.32
C ALA A 188 9.76 9.67 -12.73
N ASN A 189 10.57 9.09 -13.63
CA ASN A 189 10.06 8.54 -14.89
C ASN A 189 9.17 7.34 -14.58
N THR A 190 7.91 7.41 -14.96
CA THR A 190 6.87 6.47 -14.52
C THR A 190 6.33 5.68 -15.70
N ALA A 191 6.22 4.37 -15.54
CA ALA A 191 5.52 3.49 -16.45
C ALA A 191 4.29 2.91 -15.76
N ILE A 192 3.13 3.00 -16.39
CA ILE A 192 1.87 2.42 -15.91
C ILE A 192 1.37 1.44 -16.94
N THR A 193 1.22 0.18 -16.53
CA THR A 193 0.84 -0.91 -17.42
C THR A 193 -0.28 -1.73 -16.80
N SER A 194 -1.40 -1.88 -17.51
CA SER A 194 -2.46 -2.81 -17.12
C SER A 194 -2.39 -4.09 -17.95
N ASN A 195 -2.91 -5.20 -17.42
CA ASN A 195 -3.02 -6.47 -18.12
C ASN A 195 -4.31 -6.55 -18.97
N GLY A 196 -4.41 -5.66 -19.97
CA GLY A 196 -5.57 -5.61 -20.88
C GLY A 196 -6.80 -4.91 -20.31
N GLY A 197 -6.73 -4.39 -19.09
CA GLY A 197 -7.82 -3.65 -18.44
C GLY A 197 -7.76 -2.15 -18.69
N ASN A 198 -8.71 -1.44 -18.10
CA ASN A 198 -8.81 0.01 -18.20
C ASN A 198 -7.73 0.71 -17.38
N LEU A 199 -7.38 1.90 -17.84
CA LEU A 199 -6.54 2.86 -17.10
C LEU A 199 -7.31 4.16 -17.01
N ASP A 200 -7.79 4.48 -15.80
CA ASP A 200 -8.58 5.67 -15.58
C ASP A 200 -7.81 6.69 -14.73
N PHE A 201 -7.67 7.89 -15.27
CA PHE A 201 -7.10 9.03 -14.56
C PHE A 201 -8.18 10.10 -14.43
N ASN A 202 -8.68 10.29 -13.22
CA ASN A 202 -9.80 11.18 -12.95
C ASN A 202 -9.39 12.64 -12.68
N SER A 203 -8.11 12.99 -12.87
CA SER A 203 -7.60 14.33 -12.61
C SER A 203 -6.36 14.64 -13.46
N THR A 204 -5.64 15.71 -13.10
CA THR A 204 -4.44 16.16 -13.82
C THR A 204 -3.24 15.29 -13.53
N ILE A 205 -2.34 15.19 -14.51
CA ILE A 205 -1.01 14.58 -14.32
C ILE A 205 0.03 15.66 -14.61
N VAL A 206 0.92 15.90 -13.66
CA VAL A 206 2.02 16.86 -13.78
C VAL A 206 3.33 16.20 -13.33
N SER A 207 4.46 16.79 -13.69
CA SER A 207 5.76 16.42 -13.11
C SER A 207 6.07 17.31 -11.91
N ASP A 208 6.99 16.85 -11.05
CA ASP A 208 7.66 17.67 -10.07
C ASP A 208 8.46 18.83 -10.77
N ALA A 209 9.40 19.46 -10.10
CA ALA A 209 10.23 20.51 -10.71
C ALA A 209 11.14 20.03 -11.87
N ASN A 210 11.19 18.71 -12.11
CA ASN A 210 12.00 18.10 -13.16
C ASN A 210 11.14 17.60 -14.31
N ALA A 211 11.72 17.51 -15.50
CA ALA A 211 11.07 16.88 -16.64
C ALA A 211 10.99 15.36 -16.42
N ARG A 212 9.79 14.79 -16.43
CA ARG A 212 9.53 13.37 -16.26
C ARG A 212 8.84 12.78 -17.47
N THR A 213 9.09 11.51 -17.70
CA THR A 213 8.41 10.74 -18.75
C THR A 213 7.30 9.90 -18.11
N LEU A 214 6.11 9.95 -18.70
CA LEU A 214 5.03 9.01 -18.41
C LEU A 214 4.86 8.08 -19.62
N THR A 215 4.96 6.79 -19.39
CA THR A 215 4.65 5.75 -20.39
C THR A 215 3.41 4.99 -19.94
N ILE A 216 2.40 4.92 -20.78
CA ILE A 216 1.15 4.19 -20.51
C ILE A 216 1.03 3.06 -21.50
N SER A 217 0.71 1.86 -21.03
CA SER A 217 0.44 0.68 -21.83
C SER A 217 -0.72 -0.10 -21.27
N THR A 218 -1.67 -0.46 -22.14
CA THR A 218 -2.65 -1.51 -21.83
C THR A 218 -2.15 -2.76 -22.53
N GLY A 219 -1.86 -3.81 -21.77
CA GLY A 219 -1.43 -5.10 -22.33
C GLY A 219 -2.46 -5.65 -23.32
N SER A 220 -2.03 -6.53 -24.18
CA SER A 220 -2.89 -7.25 -25.14
C SER A 220 -2.99 -8.71 -24.73
#